data_aad4e88d5536e91c879b388afa27e4b3
#
_entry.id   aad4e88d5536e91c879b388afa27e4b3
#
_cell.length_a   1.000
_cell.length_b   1.000
_cell.length_c   1.000
_cell.angle_alpha   90.00
_cell.angle_beta   90.00
_cell.angle_gamma   90.00
#
_symmetry.space_group_name_H-M   'P 1'
#
loop_
_entity.id
_entity.type
_entity.pdbx_description
1 polymer ?
#
loop_
_entity_poly.entity_id
_entity_poly.type
_entity_poly.pdbx_seq_one_letter_code
_entity_poly.pdbx_strand_id
1 'polypeptide(L)'
;MLYRCENLKLYIATVLFLFLFPACAADSYDPSTSVLSISNVAVGDVLYSNVKITLKDVVSVGSQTVAESYDTYNPVNNQLSISVVQVDKTTYYSVVITVGTIISVGNSCTGLFNCYNATLPSLAAVYADKFLFGFGGVHDSLVRTKLLQTNSVMQQIVVKQSSIININCFYAGSVHPSSNVWKWDNCDKLLAFADNHPTWKKRAHVAFWPFNSSASLNLQWLLTDSDGKTVSREQAIILLRDHITTMMTKYKGRFHYWDVVNEAVDYTQSDGIRAGLWKDVIGSDLVEVAFTIAREADPSAKLFYNDFNEWVPAKREAIYTLVKKLKDKGLIDGIGLQQHVGMTSPTIALLDAAISRYAELGLEIHVTELDVEVNPGGIYTELTPEMAIALSNRYKELFSVYAKYAGSITAVMNWNVIDTSSWLLAFPTAHATWPLLFDADGNPKLAFWNLAK
;
A
#
# COMPACT_ATOMS: atom_id res chain seq x y z
N MET A 1 18.12 -29.08 38.55
CA MET A 1 18.16 -28.70 37.12
C MET A 1 17.20 -29.51 36.24
N LEU A 2 16.84 -30.72 36.62
CA LEU A 2 15.81 -31.57 35.95
C LEU A 2 14.35 -31.06 36.16
N TYR A 3 14.12 -30.23 37.14
CA TYR A 3 12.78 -29.71 37.50
C TYR A 3 12.17 -28.69 36.51
N ARG A 4 12.97 -28.08 35.63
CA ARG A 4 12.46 -27.08 34.66
C ARG A 4 11.92 -27.71 33.36
N CYS A 5 12.46 -28.85 32.95
CA CYS A 5 11.94 -29.53 31.76
C CYS A 5 10.60 -30.25 32.03
N GLU A 6 10.41 -30.76 33.28
CA GLU A 6 9.12 -31.39 33.63
C GLU A 6 7.99 -30.37 33.79
N ASN A 7 8.32 -29.15 34.24
CA ASN A 7 7.33 -28.06 34.31
C ASN A 7 6.87 -27.54 32.93
N LEU A 8 7.72 -27.61 31.89
CA LEU A 8 7.27 -27.31 30.55
C LEU A 8 6.27 -28.34 30.03
N LYS A 9 6.48 -29.63 30.35
CA LYS A 9 5.50 -30.71 30.06
C LYS A 9 4.19 -30.53 30.85
N LEU A 10 4.24 -29.95 32.05
CA LEU A 10 3.05 -29.73 32.90
C LEU A 10 2.31 -28.43 32.58
N TYR A 11 3.03 -27.38 32.13
CA TYR A 11 2.40 -26.10 31.74
C TYR A 11 1.64 -26.22 30.42
N ILE A 12 2.04 -27.16 29.54
CA ILE A 12 1.36 -27.46 28.27
C ILE A 12 -0.04 -28.05 28.49
N ALA A 13 -0.31 -28.62 29.67
CA ALA A 13 -1.58 -29.31 29.96
C ALA A 13 -2.72 -28.43 30.49
N THR A 14 -2.49 -27.15 30.81
CA THR A 14 -3.45 -26.37 31.64
C THR A 14 -4.03 -25.10 31.03
N VAL A 15 -3.68 -24.69 29.81
CA VAL A 15 -4.30 -23.49 29.18
C VAL A 15 -4.94 -23.85 27.85
N LEU A 16 -6.19 -24.24 27.91
CA LEU A 16 -7.09 -24.31 26.74
C LEU A 16 -7.94 -23.07 26.71
N PHE A 17 -7.88 -22.25 25.64
CA PHE A 17 -9.05 -21.69 24.93
C PHE A 17 -8.67 -20.88 23.68
N LEU A 18 -9.07 -21.42 22.52
CA LEU A 18 -9.54 -20.80 21.28
C LEU A 18 -8.88 -19.51 20.75
N PHE A 19 -8.04 -19.67 19.71
CA PHE A 19 -8.26 -18.97 18.42
C PHE A 19 -7.63 -19.82 17.29
N LEU A 20 -8.45 -20.24 16.34
CA LEU A 20 -8.05 -20.93 15.11
C LEU A 20 -7.38 -19.90 14.17
N PHE A 21 -6.06 -19.97 14.05
CA PHE A 21 -5.33 -19.39 12.95
C PHE A 21 -4.84 -20.52 12.04
N PRO A 22 -5.09 -20.47 10.70
CA PRO A 22 -4.38 -21.36 9.79
C PRO A 22 -2.92 -20.87 9.71
N ALA A 23 -2.01 -21.73 10.07
CA ALA A 23 -0.59 -21.45 10.13
C ALA A 23 0.00 -21.17 8.71
N CYS A 24 0.82 -20.10 8.56
CA CYS A 24 2.10 -20.29 7.87
C CYS A 24 2.71 -21.57 8.41
N ALA A 25 3.46 -22.36 7.64
CA ALA A 25 4.08 -23.56 8.16
C ALA A 25 4.85 -23.14 9.42
N ALA A 26 4.17 -23.22 10.56
CA ALA A 26 4.73 -22.82 11.83
C ALA A 26 5.84 -23.80 12.11
N ASP A 27 6.96 -23.31 12.62
CA ASP A 27 7.99 -24.18 13.11
C ASP A 27 7.38 -25.16 14.11
N SER A 28 7.79 -26.39 14.06
CA SER A 28 7.16 -27.44 14.83
C SER A 28 8.16 -28.20 15.71
N TYR A 29 7.78 -28.45 16.93
CA TYR A 29 8.53 -29.25 17.85
C TYR A 29 7.81 -30.57 18.10
N ASP A 30 8.53 -31.67 17.88
CA ASP A 30 8.06 -33.02 18.22
C ASP A 30 8.64 -33.46 19.59
N PRO A 31 7.83 -33.49 20.65
CA PRO A 31 8.31 -33.85 21.97
C PRO A 31 8.74 -35.33 22.10
N SER A 32 8.28 -36.21 21.20
CA SER A 32 8.65 -37.63 21.22
C SER A 32 10.07 -37.87 20.73
N THR A 33 10.54 -37.05 19.79
CA THR A 33 11.89 -37.13 19.22
C THR A 33 12.82 -36.04 19.76
N SER A 34 12.27 -35.06 20.46
CA SER A 34 12.96 -33.82 20.88
C SER A 34 13.54 -33.03 19.71
N VAL A 35 12.92 -33.12 18.54
CA VAL A 35 13.35 -32.44 17.34
C VAL A 35 12.50 -31.19 17.07
N LEU A 36 13.16 -30.08 16.87
CA LEU A 36 12.58 -28.82 16.36
C LEU A 36 12.84 -28.73 14.87
N SER A 37 11.79 -28.56 14.08
CA SER A 37 11.83 -28.32 12.63
C SER A 37 11.51 -26.86 12.39
N ILE A 38 12.44 -26.14 11.73
CA ILE A 38 12.38 -24.71 11.48
C ILE A 38 12.39 -24.49 9.98
N SER A 39 11.43 -23.72 9.49
CA SER A 39 11.30 -23.42 8.07
C SER A 39 12.46 -22.59 7.55
N ASN A 40 12.81 -21.51 8.27
CA ASN A 40 13.91 -20.62 7.91
C ASN A 40 14.55 -20.04 9.17
N VAL A 41 15.88 -20.00 9.21
CA VAL A 41 16.66 -19.38 10.27
C VAL A 41 17.76 -18.51 9.72
N ALA A 42 17.88 -17.29 10.19
CA ALA A 42 18.94 -16.36 9.82
C ALA A 42 20.14 -16.48 10.74
N VAL A 43 21.35 -16.50 10.16
CA VAL A 43 22.62 -16.45 10.85
C VAL A 43 23.44 -15.35 10.18
N GLY A 44 23.50 -14.18 10.80
CA GLY A 44 24.03 -12.99 10.15
C GLY A 44 23.24 -12.67 8.87
N ASP A 45 23.94 -12.55 7.74
CA ASP A 45 23.33 -12.26 6.42
C ASP A 45 22.98 -13.52 5.60
N VAL A 46 23.01 -14.70 6.23
CA VAL A 46 22.70 -15.97 5.54
C VAL A 46 21.41 -16.56 6.09
N LEU A 47 20.47 -16.86 5.23
CA LEU A 47 19.24 -17.58 5.54
C LEU A 47 19.42 -19.06 5.24
N TYR A 48 19.13 -19.91 6.20
CA TYR A 48 19.11 -21.37 6.08
C TYR A 48 17.65 -21.85 6.10
N SER A 49 17.28 -22.72 5.20
CA SER A 49 15.94 -23.31 5.14
C SER A 49 15.90 -24.74 5.63
N ASN A 50 14.72 -25.19 6.08
CA ASN A 50 14.46 -26.57 6.50
C ASN A 50 15.48 -27.09 7.53
N VAL A 51 15.73 -26.31 8.57
CA VAL A 51 16.67 -26.64 9.63
C VAL A 51 16.02 -27.55 10.66
N LYS A 52 16.68 -28.65 11.01
CA LYS A 52 16.28 -29.55 12.11
C LYS A 52 17.36 -29.61 13.16
N ILE A 53 16.97 -29.35 14.40
CA ILE A 53 17.87 -29.34 15.54
C ILE A 53 17.26 -30.09 16.73
N THR A 54 18.10 -30.54 17.69
CA THR A 54 17.63 -30.91 19.01
C THR A 54 17.70 -29.70 19.94
N LEU A 55 16.80 -29.66 20.90
CA LEU A 55 16.85 -28.68 21.98
C LEU A 55 17.83 -29.14 23.06
N LYS A 56 18.63 -28.20 23.57
CA LYS A 56 19.40 -28.41 24.81
C LYS A 56 18.63 -27.87 26.01
N ASP A 57 18.26 -26.60 25.98
CA ASP A 57 17.49 -25.92 27.01
C ASP A 57 16.55 -24.88 26.41
N VAL A 58 15.41 -24.63 27.07
CA VAL A 58 14.57 -23.45 26.81
C VAL A 58 15.04 -22.32 27.71
N VAL A 59 15.47 -21.23 27.13
CA VAL A 59 15.99 -20.05 27.84
C VAL A 59 14.85 -19.15 28.28
N SER A 60 13.90 -18.88 27.37
CA SER A 60 12.73 -18.08 27.66
C SER A 60 11.58 -18.39 26.70
N VAL A 61 10.37 -18.11 27.16
CA VAL A 61 9.16 -18.10 26.35
C VAL A 61 8.51 -16.73 26.58
N GLY A 62 8.30 -15.95 25.52
CA GLY A 62 7.63 -14.65 25.60
C GLY A 62 6.15 -14.80 25.90
N SER A 63 5.57 -13.76 26.47
CA SER A 63 4.13 -13.59 26.51
C SER A 63 3.65 -13.27 25.11
N GLN A 64 2.64 -14.00 24.61
CA GLN A 64 2.06 -13.85 23.28
C GLN A 64 2.22 -12.44 22.71
N THR A 65 2.77 -12.29 21.51
CA THR A 65 2.30 -11.21 20.61
C THR A 65 3.18 -10.81 19.44
N VAL A 66 4.44 -11.19 19.31
CA VAL A 66 5.23 -10.72 18.16
C VAL A 66 5.90 -11.87 17.45
N ALA A 67 5.49 -12.11 16.21
CA ALA A 67 6.35 -12.80 15.29
C ALA A 67 7.32 -11.75 14.72
N GLU A 68 8.60 -11.85 15.04
CA GLU A 68 9.64 -11.29 14.19
C GLU A 68 9.49 -11.90 12.79
N SER A 69 9.98 -11.22 11.75
CA SER A 69 9.80 -11.69 10.39
C SER A 69 10.51 -13.00 10.08
N TYR A 70 11.44 -13.45 10.92
CA TYR A 70 12.21 -14.70 10.79
C TYR A 70 12.90 -15.08 12.09
N ASP A 71 13.24 -16.36 12.19
CA ASP A 71 14.02 -16.86 13.30
C ASP A 71 15.50 -16.51 13.16
N THR A 72 16.18 -16.25 14.25
CA THR A 72 17.58 -15.84 14.25
C THR A 72 18.42 -16.71 15.16
N TYR A 73 19.58 -17.14 14.67
CA TYR A 73 20.55 -17.88 15.46
C TYR A 73 21.81 -17.01 15.73
N ASN A 74 22.15 -16.92 17.00
CA ASN A 74 23.38 -16.24 17.44
C ASN A 74 24.44 -17.30 17.78
N PRO A 75 25.49 -17.44 16.96
CA PRO A 75 26.54 -18.45 17.19
C PRO A 75 27.43 -18.15 18.40
N VAL A 76 27.45 -16.91 18.91
CA VAL A 76 28.31 -16.53 20.06
C VAL A 76 27.78 -17.15 21.35
N ASN A 77 26.48 -17.14 21.58
CA ASN A 77 25.85 -17.69 22.77
C ASN A 77 25.12 -19.01 22.51
N ASN A 78 25.14 -19.52 21.27
CA ASN A 78 24.47 -20.73 20.82
C ASN A 78 22.95 -20.68 21.06
N GLN A 79 22.33 -19.50 20.90
CA GLN A 79 20.90 -19.32 21.11
C GLN A 79 20.17 -19.11 19.79
N LEU A 80 18.99 -19.74 19.69
CA LEU A 80 18.05 -19.54 18.62
C LEU A 80 16.82 -18.82 19.17
N SER A 81 16.49 -17.68 18.58
CA SER A 81 15.26 -16.93 18.83
C SER A 81 14.23 -17.34 17.78
N ILE A 82 13.10 -17.87 18.22
CA ILE A 82 12.02 -18.39 17.38
C ILE A 82 10.80 -17.50 17.59
N SER A 83 10.33 -16.93 16.51
CA SER A 83 9.16 -16.04 16.56
C SER A 83 7.88 -16.78 16.89
N VAL A 84 7.65 -17.93 16.25
CA VAL A 84 6.44 -18.74 16.46
C VAL A 84 6.81 -20.22 16.35
N VAL A 85 6.50 -21.01 17.36
CA VAL A 85 6.66 -22.47 17.32
C VAL A 85 5.39 -23.17 17.77
N GLN A 86 5.00 -24.20 17.04
CA GLN A 86 3.87 -25.06 17.39
C GLN A 86 4.37 -26.34 18.07
N VAL A 87 3.80 -26.64 19.23
CA VAL A 87 4.02 -27.89 19.98
C VAL A 87 2.66 -28.55 20.17
N ASP A 88 2.43 -29.66 19.51
CA ASP A 88 1.11 -30.31 19.42
C ASP A 88 0.03 -29.33 18.91
N LYS A 89 -0.93 -28.96 19.74
CA LYS A 89 -2.02 -28.03 19.45
C LYS A 89 -1.80 -26.62 20.02
N THR A 90 -0.63 -26.37 20.61
CA THR A 90 -0.34 -25.10 21.29
C THR A 90 0.71 -24.31 20.52
N THR A 91 0.46 -23.06 20.32
CA THR A 91 1.39 -22.12 19.64
C THR A 91 2.08 -21.27 20.71
N TYR A 92 3.40 -21.20 20.62
CA TYR A 92 4.27 -20.38 21.48
C TYR A 92 4.94 -19.30 20.66
N TYR A 93 5.18 -18.15 21.26
CA TYR A 93 5.73 -16.97 20.60
C TYR A 93 7.01 -16.51 21.30
N SER A 94 7.92 -15.90 20.52
CA SER A 94 9.17 -15.32 21.04
C SER A 94 9.93 -16.29 21.96
N VAL A 95 10.13 -17.50 21.47
CA VAL A 95 10.81 -18.55 22.23
C VAL A 95 12.31 -18.47 21.99
N VAL A 96 13.10 -18.40 23.05
CA VAL A 96 14.57 -18.48 22.98
C VAL A 96 15.03 -19.80 23.54
N ILE A 97 15.81 -20.52 22.75
CA ILE A 97 16.35 -21.84 23.14
C ILE A 97 17.88 -21.87 23.01
N THR A 98 18.53 -22.76 23.76
CA THR A 98 19.89 -23.17 23.48
C THR A 98 19.85 -24.34 22.51
N VAL A 99 20.57 -24.19 21.38
CA VAL A 99 20.65 -25.23 20.36
C VAL A 99 21.45 -26.44 20.88
N GLY A 100 20.89 -27.62 20.69
CA GLY A 100 21.59 -28.88 20.96
C GLY A 100 22.42 -29.31 19.73
N THR A 101 21.99 -30.39 19.09
CA THR A 101 22.64 -30.90 17.87
C THR A 101 21.90 -30.40 16.63
N ILE A 102 22.64 -29.92 15.65
CA ILE A 102 22.09 -29.66 14.32
C ILE A 102 21.97 -31.00 13.59
N ILE A 103 20.76 -31.42 13.27
CA ILE A 103 20.47 -32.67 12.60
C ILE A 103 20.59 -32.53 11.09
N SER A 104 20.00 -31.50 10.55
CA SER A 104 20.05 -31.21 9.12
C SER A 104 19.84 -29.71 8.85
N VAL A 105 20.42 -29.25 7.76
CA VAL A 105 20.21 -27.93 7.21
C VAL A 105 19.93 -28.11 5.71
N GLY A 106 18.88 -27.49 5.24
CA GLY A 106 18.54 -27.46 3.83
C GLY A 106 19.39 -26.46 3.05
N ASN A 107 18.79 -25.82 2.06
CA ASN A 107 19.49 -24.82 1.25
C ASN A 107 19.88 -23.58 2.06
N SER A 108 21.01 -22.98 1.71
CA SER A 108 21.39 -21.66 2.21
C SER A 108 21.32 -20.63 1.09
N CYS A 109 21.04 -19.39 1.47
CA CYS A 109 20.96 -18.26 0.55
C CYS A 109 21.64 -17.06 1.21
N THR A 110 22.44 -16.32 0.45
CA THR A 110 23.11 -15.12 0.92
C THR A 110 22.32 -13.88 0.53
N GLY A 111 22.27 -12.90 1.43
CA GLY A 111 21.43 -11.71 1.26
C GLY A 111 20.01 -11.96 1.73
N LEU A 112 19.75 -11.77 3.02
CA LEU A 112 18.48 -12.13 3.67
C LEU A 112 17.26 -11.66 2.90
N PHE A 113 17.25 -10.40 2.45
CA PHE A 113 16.14 -9.84 1.70
C PHE A 113 15.83 -10.64 0.41
N ASN A 114 16.87 -10.95 -0.39
CA ASN A 114 16.69 -11.69 -1.64
C ASN A 114 16.14 -13.09 -1.41
N CYS A 115 16.61 -13.77 -0.36
CA CYS A 115 16.16 -15.09 0.04
C CYS A 115 14.70 -15.08 0.49
N TYR A 116 14.36 -14.11 1.31
CA TYR A 116 12.99 -13.88 1.77
C TYR A 116 12.05 -13.60 0.59
N ASN A 117 12.44 -12.66 -0.28
CA ASN A 117 11.61 -12.28 -1.43
C ASN A 117 11.34 -13.48 -2.36
N ALA A 118 12.28 -14.39 -2.54
CA ALA A 118 12.09 -15.59 -3.34
C ALA A 118 11.02 -16.54 -2.75
N THR A 119 10.91 -16.62 -1.43
CA THR A 119 9.98 -17.53 -0.72
C THR A 119 8.63 -16.89 -0.37
N LEU A 120 8.53 -15.55 -0.37
CA LEU A 120 7.29 -14.83 -0.04
C LEU A 120 6.16 -15.23 -0.99
N PRO A 121 4.93 -15.41 -0.47
CA PRO A 121 3.75 -15.48 -1.33
C PRO A 121 3.56 -14.15 -2.07
N SER A 122 2.89 -14.18 -3.21
CA SER A 122 2.53 -12.98 -3.97
C SER A 122 1.12 -12.55 -3.63
N LEU A 123 0.93 -11.34 -3.09
CA LEU A 123 -0.41 -10.80 -2.86
C LEU A 123 -1.19 -10.65 -4.17
N ALA A 124 -0.53 -10.32 -5.28
CA ALA A 124 -1.17 -10.32 -6.59
C ALA A 124 -1.72 -11.70 -6.98
N ALA A 125 -1.03 -12.79 -6.57
CA ALA A 125 -1.52 -14.15 -6.80
C ALA A 125 -2.61 -14.56 -5.79
N VAL A 126 -2.46 -14.20 -4.52
CA VAL A 126 -3.45 -14.48 -3.46
C VAL A 126 -4.81 -13.87 -3.77
N TYR A 127 -4.83 -12.65 -4.33
CA TYR A 127 -6.05 -11.92 -4.65
C TYR A 127 -6.44 -11.94 -6.12
N ALA A 128 -5.80 -12.79 -6.95
CA ALA A 128 -6.01 -12.80 -8.40
C ALA A 128 -7.46 -13.04 -8.85
N ASP A 129 -8.26 -13.75 -8.03
CA ASP A 129 -9.69 -14.01 -8.27
C ASP A 129 -10.60 -12.90 -7.71
N LYS A 130 -10.06 -11.90 -7.04
CA LYS A 130 -10.80 -10.80 -6.41
C LYS A 130 -10.52 -9.46 -7.10
N PHE A 131 -9.27 -9.05 -7.11
CA PHE A 131 -8.82 -7.77 -7.65
C PHE A 131 -7.32 -7.79 -7.98
N LEU A 132 -6.87 -6.83 -8.77
CA LEU A 132 -5.45 -6.58 -8.96
C LEU A 132 -4.85 -5.99 -7.68
N PHE A 133 -3.66 -6.46 -7.29
CA PHE A 133 -2.91 -5.88 -6.18
C PHE A 133 -1.64 -5.20 -6.67
N GLY A 134 -1.26 -4.08 -6.03
CA GLY A 134 -0.02 -3.39 -6.37
C GLY A 134 0.31 -2.19 -5.49
N PHE A 135 1.08 -1.26 -6.05
CA PHE A 135 1.59 -0.09 -5.34
C PHE A 135 1.43 1.18 -6.14
N GLY A 136 1.20 2.29 -5.42
CA GLY A 136 1.25 3.66 -5.91
C GLY A 136 2.23 4.49 -5.09
N GLY A 137 2.29 5.81 -5.31
CA GLY A 137 3.16 6.71 -4.55
C GLY A 137 4.67 6.46 -4.72
N VAL A 138 5.06 5.63 -5.68
CA VAL A 138 6.42 5.09 -5.83
C VAL A 138 7.44 6.12 -6.36
N HIS A 139 6.96 7.28 -6.80
CA HIS A 139 7.79 8.40 -7.24
C HIS A 139 7.24 9.72 -6.67
N ASP A 140 7.46 9.97 -5.40
CA ASP A 140 7.20 11.28 -4.80
C ASP A 140 8.54 11.89 -4.36
N SER A 141 9.01 12.85 -5.15
CA SER A 141 10.30 13.52 -4.92
C SER A 141 10.25 14.59 -3.83
N LEU A 142 9.06 14.97 -3.36
CA LEU A 142 8.92 16.11 -2.45
C LEU A 142 9.31 15.80 -1.00
N VAL A 143 9.28 14.54 -0.61
CA VAL A 143 9.44 14.14 0.79
C VAL A 143 10.44 12.98 0.99
N ARG A 144 10.99 12.36 -0.07
CA ARG A 144 11.61 11.03 0.03
C ARG A 144 12.96 10.88 -0.63
N THR A 145 13.85 10.23 0.10
CA THR A 145 15.18 9.82 -0.38
C THR A 145 15.18 8.47 -1.10
N LYS A 146 14.08 7.68 -0.97
CA LYS A 146 13.97 6.34 -1.55
C LYS A 146 12.89 6.34 -2.63
N LEU A 147 13.31 6.21 -3.89
CA LEU A 147 12.45 6.15 -5.06
C LEU A 147 12.53 4.74 -5.68
N LEU A 148 11.44 4.26 -6.27
CA LEU A 148 11.40 2.95 -6.90
C LEU A 148 12.51 2.77 -7.93
N GLN A 149 12.77 3.75 -8.78
CA GLN A 149 13.78 3.67 -9.84
C GLN A 149 15.22 3.56 -9.34
N THR A 150 15.48 3.83 -8.06
CA THR A 150 16.84 3.80 -7.46
C THR A 150 16.98 2.83 -6.31
N ASN A 151 15.89 2.22 -5.85
CA ASN A 151 15.89 1.31 -4.69
C ASN A 151 15.59 -0.12 -5.13
N SER A 152 16.63 -0.97 -5.15
CA SER A 152 16.52 -2.35 -5.58
C SER A 152 15.60 -3.21 -4.70
N VAL A 153 15.51 -2.91 -3.39
CA VAL A 153 14.62 -3.60 -2.46
C VAL A 153 13.17 -3.32 -2.83
N MET A 154 12.82 -2.05 -3.03
CA MET A 154 11.48 -1.67 -3.48
C MET A 154 11.12 -2.32 -4.83
N GLN A 155 12.08 -2.34 -5.78
CA GLN A 155 11.87 -2.98 -7.09
C GLN A 155 11.53 -4.46 -6.95
N GLN A 156 12.28 -5.20 -6.12
CA GLN A 156 12.03 -6.63 -5.91
C GLN A 156 10.67 -6.89 -5.26
N ILE A 157 10.27 -6.08 -4.26
CA ILE A 157 8.95 -6.18 -3.64
C ILE A 157 7.86 -5.92 -4.68
N VAL A 158 7.97 -4.82 -5.44
CA VAL A 158 6.98 -4.46 -6.45
C VAL A 158 6.87 -5.54 -7.52
N VAL A 159 7.99 -6.08 -8.00
CA VAL A 159 8.00 -7.17 -9.00
C VAL A 159 7.31 -8.42 -8.47
N LYS A 160 7.58 -8.80 -7.22
CA LYS A 160 7.01 -10.00 -6.60
C LYS A 160 5.51 -9.87 -6.28
N GLN A 161 5.08 -8.68 -5.87
CA GLN A 161 3.77 -8.48 -5.25
C GLN A 161 2.73 -7.88 -6.18
N SER A 162 3.10 -7.35 -7.37
CA SER A 162 2.19 -6.54 -8.18
C SER A 162 1.60 -7.28 -9.39
N SER A 163 0.36 -6.93 -9.70
CA SER A 163 -0.31 -7.10 -10.99
C SER A 163 -0.78 -5.76 -11.58
N ILE A 164 -0.67 -4.68 -10.80
CA ILE A 164 -0.95 -3.29 -11.17
C ILE A 164 0.09 -2.35 -10.54
N ILE A 165 0.42 -1.27 -11.22
CA ILE A 165 1.24 -0.18 -10.67
C ILE A 165 0.59 1.17 -10.96
N ASN A 166 0.55 2.04 -9.94
CA ASN A 166 0.15 3.43 -10.10
C ASN A 166 1.40 4.31 -10.24
N ILE A 167 1.58 4.88 -11.43
CA ILE A 167 2.72 5.73 -11.78
C ILE A 167 2.35 7.18 -11.50
N ASN A 168 2.85 7.71 -10.39
CA ASN A 168 2.55 9.05 -9.90
C ASN A 168 3.61 10.10 -10.26
N CYS A 169 4.09 10.08 -11.50
CA CYS A 169 5.09 11.02 -12.00
C CYS A 169 4.49 12.29 -12.64
N PHE A 170 3.17 12.33 -12.83
CA PHE A 170 2.48 13.36 -13.61
C PHE A 170 2.11 14.61 -12.82
N TYR A 171 2.66 14.79 -11.64
CA TYR A 171 2.50 16.06 -10.93
C TYR A 171 2.96 17.24 -11.77
N ALA A 172 2.12 18.24 -11.85
CA ALA A 172 2.30 19.37 -12.76
C ALA A 172 3.68 20.03 -12.70
N GLY A 173 4.18 20.33 -11.50
CA GLY A 173 5.51 20.92 -11.34
C GLY A 173 6.67 19.99 -11.71
N SER A 174 6.42 18.67 -11.78
CA SER A 174 7.42 17.71 -12.24
C SER A 174 7.43 17.56 -13.76
N VAL A 175 6.24 17.49 -14.37
CA VAL A 175 6.05 17.19 -15.80
C VAL A 175 5.93 18.47 -16.65
N HIS A 176 5.23 19.48 -16.17
CA HIS A 176 4.96 20.73 -16.90
C HIS A 176 5.20 21.94 -15.98
N PRO A 177 6.47 22.24 -15.63
CA PRO A 177 6.80 23.23 -14.60
C PRO A 177 6.62 24.67 -15.04
N SER A 178 6.58 24.95 -16.33
CA SER A 178 6.35 26.29 -16.90
C SER A 178 5.94 26.19 -18.38
N SER A 179 5.51 27.30 -18.95
CA SER A 179 5.04 27.39 -20.35
C SER A 179 6.07 26.76 -21.31
N ASN A 180 5.59 25.86 -22.16
CA ASN A 180 6.39 25.16 -23.18
C ASN A 180 7.55 24.30 -22.62
N VAL A 181 7.61 24.04 -21.29
CA VAL A 181 8.63 23.19 -20.69
C VAL A 181 7.99 21.90 -20.18
N TRP A 182 8.39 20.79 -20.81
CA TRP A 182 7.96 19.45 -20.44
C TRP A 182 9.15 18.61 -19.99
N LYS A 183 8.97 17.84 -18.90
CA LYS A 183 9.99 16.97 -18.32
C LYS A 183 9.44 15.55 -18.19
N TRP A 184 9.84 14.68 -19.09
CA TRP A 184 9.29 13.32 -19.19
C TRP A 184 10.14 12.24 -18.54
N ASP A 185 11.41 12.53 -18.24
CA ASP A 185 12.43 11.55 -17.87
C ASP A 185 12.01 10.62 -16.72
N ASN A 186 11.35 11.16 -15.69
CA ASN A 186 10.91 10.36 -14.56
C ASN A 186 9.77 9.43 -14.94
N CYS A 187 8.80 9.92 -15.71
CA CYS A 187 7.69 9.13 -16.20
C CYS A 187 8.18 8.04 -17.14
N ASP A 188 9.06 8.40 -18.08
CA ASP A 188 9.62 7.45 -19.04
C ASP A 188 10.42 6.33 -18.34
N LYS A 189 11.20 6.64 -17.29
CA LYS A 189 11.94 5.64 -16.49
C LYS A 189 11.00 4.68 -15.73
N LEU A 190 9.98 5.21 -15.06
CA LEU A 190 9.02 4.38 -14.34
C LEU A 190 8.18 3.53 -15.29
N LEU A 191 7.78 4.10 -16.42
CA LEU A 191 7.04 3.39 -17.43
C LEU A 191 7.89 2.29 -18.08
N ALA A 192 9.17 2.54 -18.36
CA ALA A 192 10.10 1.53 -18.86
C ALA A 192 10.28 0.38 -17.85
N PHE A 193 10.34 0.67 -16.55
CA PHE A 193 10.34 -0.38 -15.51
C PHE A 193 9.05 -1.22 -15.57
N ALA A 194 7.89 -0.57 -15.67
CA ALA A 194 6.61 -1.27 -15.74
C ALA A 194 6.43 -2.06 -17.05
N ASP A 195 7.01 -1.62 -18.16
CA ASP A 195 6.95 -2.32 -19.46
C ASP A 195 7.72 -3.64 -19.49
N ASN A 196 8.72 -3.81 -18.62
CA ASN A 196 9.39 -5.10 -18.41
C ASN A 196 8.47 -6.17 -17.81
N HIS A 197 7.26 -5.75 -17.35
CA HIS A 197 6.24 -6.63 -16.78
C HIS A 197 4.92 -6.50 -17.58
N PRO A 198 4.84 -7.11 -18.79
CA PRO A 198 3.77 -6.87 -19.75
C PRO A 198 2.37 -7.30 -19.25
N THR A 199 2.30 -8.13 -18.24
CA THR A 199 1.02 -8.54 -17.61
C THR A 199 0.45 -7.50 -16.65
N TRP A 200 1.26 -6.52 -16.23
CA TRP A 200 0.81 -5.51 -15.29
C TRP A 200 -0.14 -4.52 -15.93
N LYS A 201 -1.16 -4.16 -15.19
CA LYS A 201 -1.95 -2.97 -15.50
C LYS A 201 -1.20 -1.73 -15.01
N LYS A 202 -1.35 -0.62 -15.74
CA LYS A 202 -0.68 0.65 -15.46
C LYS A 202 -1.72 1.74 -15.28
N ARG A 203 -1.62 2.46 -14.16
CA ARG A 203 -2.45 3.61 -13.82
C ARG A 203 -1.58 4.86 -13.79
N ALA A 204 -2.04 5.95 -14.37
CA ALA A 204 -1.37 7.25 -14.37
C ALA A 204 -2.01 8.16 -13.31
N HIS A 205 -1.21 8.74 -12.45
CA HIS A 205 -1.64 9.70 -11.44
C HIS A 205 -0.75 10.96 -11.55
N VAL A 206 -1.29 12.09 -11.83
CA VAL A 206 -2.64 12.58 -12.09
C VAL A 206 -2.60 13.58 -13.24
N ALA A 207 -3.62 13.59 -14.10
CA ALA A 207 -3.68 14.56 -15.20
C ALA A 207 -3.95 15.98 -14.69
N PHE A 208 -4.80 16.15 -13.68
CA PHE A 208 -5.16 17.45 -13.14
C PHE A 208 -5.46 17.41 -11.63
N TRP A 209 -4.68 18.15 -10.86
CA TRP A 209 -4.87 18.31 -9.40
C TRP A 209 -4.93 19.80 -9.03
N PRO A 210 -6.09 20.48 -9.31
CA PRO A 210 -6.21 21.93 -9.24
C PRO A 210 -6.20 22.52 -7.83
N PHE A 211 -6.45 21.70 -6.81
CA PHE A 211 -6.69 22.15 -5.45
C PHE A 211 -5.54 21.88 -4.48
N ASN A 212 -4.40 21.41 -4.97
CA ASN A 212 -3.22 21.27 -4.15
C ASN A 212 -2.67 22.65 -3.74
N SER A 213 -2.28 22.79 -2.47
CA SER A 213 -1.71 24.04 -1.94
C SER A 213 -0.30 24.34 -2.48
N SER A 214 0.40 23.33 -2.98
CA SER A 214 1.72 23.52 -3.57
C SER A 214 1.62 24.08 -5.00
N ALA A 215 2.21 25.23 -5.23
CA ALA A 215 2.26 25.86 -6.56
C ALA A 215 2.90 24.96 -7.63
N SER A 216 3.78 24.04 -7.23
CA SER A 216 4.40 23.06 -8.12
C SER A 216 3.45 21.91 -8.54
N LEU A 217 2.31 21.73 -7.87
CA LEU A 217 1.40 20.64 -8.13
C LEU A 217 0.08 21.06 -8.78
N ASN A 218 -0.29 22.34 -8.68
CA ASN A 218 -1.64 22.82 -9.01
C ASN A 218 -1.80 23.55 -10.34
N LEU A 219 -0.75 23.68 -11.17
CA LEU A 219 -0.78 24.37 -12.47
C LEU A 219 -1.28 25.82 -12.42
N GLN A 220 -1.30 26.50 -11.28
CA GLN A 220 -1.82 27.87 -11.19
C GLN A 220 -1.07 28.88 -12.08
N TRP A 221 0.20 28.59 -12.41
CA TRP A 221 0.98 29.42 -13.33
C TRP A 221 0.35 29.52 -14.74
N LEU A 222 -0.46 28.53 -15.16
CA LEU A 222 -1.22 28.61 -16.42
C LEU A 222 -2.31 29.68 -16.39
N LEU A 223 -2.78 30.08 -15.21
CA LEU A 223 -3.87 31.03 -15.05
C LEU A 223 -3.42 32.49 -15.01
N THR A 224 -2.12 32.74 -15.25
CA THR A 224 -1.56 34.09 -15.25
C THR A 224 -0.94 34.38 -16.64
N ASP A 225 -1.35 35.46 -17.27
CA ASP A 225 -0.81 35.90 -18.56
C ASP A 225 0.54 36.64 -18.42
N SER A 226 1.12 37.08 -19.53
CA SER A 226 2.40 37.82 -19.57
C SER A 226 2.38 39.14 -18.81
N ASP A 227 1.20 39.72 -18.60
CA ASP A 227 1.02 41.00 -17.91
C ASP A 227 0.74 40.76 -16.39
N GLY A 228 0.76 39.52 -15.91
CA GLY A 228 0.47 39.15 -14.54
C GLY A 228 -1.01 39.15 -14.17
N LYS A 229 -1.90 39.19 -15.17
CA LYS A 229 -3.36 39.15 -14.96
C LYS A 229 -3.90 37.74 -15.07
N THR A 230 -4.99 37.48 -14.35
CA THR A 230 -5.72 36.21 -14.47
C THR A 230 -6.34 36.11 -15.85
N VAL A 231 -6.14 34.96 -16.52
CA VAL A 231 -6.69 34.69 -17.85
C VAL A 231 -8.22 34.54 -17.83
N SER A 232 -8.87 34.69 -19.00
CA SER A 232 -10.30 34.42 -19.12
C SER A 232 -10.62 32.93 -18.96
N ARG A 233 -11.90 32.61 -18.73
CA ARG A 233 -12.39 31.21 -18.69
C ARG A 233 -12.03 30.45 -19.97
N GLU A 234 -12.28 31.04 -21.14
CA GLU A 234 -12.00 30.43 -22.44
C GLU A 234 -10.52 30.13 -22.59
N GLN A 235 -9.65 31.09 -22.22
CA GLN A 235 -8.21 30.90 -22.25
C GLN A 235 -7.75 29.83 -21.26
N ALA A 236 -8.31 29.77 -20.05
CA ALA A 236 -7.99 28.73 -19.07
C ALA A 236 -8.37 27.33 -19.57
N ILE A 237 -9.51 27.18 -20.25
CA ILE A 237 -9.93 25.92 -20.87
C ILE A 237 -8.97 25.50 -21.99
N ILE A 238 -8.52 26.45 -22.84
CA ILE A 238 -7.52 26.17 -23.89
C ILE A 238 -6.21 25.67 -23.28
N LEU A 239 -5.71 26.30 -22.24
CA LEU A 239 -4.47 25.94 -21.55
C LEU A 239 -4.57 24.57 -20.83
N LEU A 240 -5.72 24.30 -20.17
CA LEU A 240 -5.99 23.01 -19.57
C LEU A 240 -6.09 21.89 -20.62
N ARG A 241 -6.71 22.19 -21.76
CA ARG A 241 -6.80 21.28 -22.92
C ARG A 241 -5.42 20.95 -23.45
N ASP A 242 -4.57 21.94 -23.67
CA ASP A 242 -3.20 21.71 -24.11
C ASP A 242 -2.44 20.81 -23.14
N HIS A 243 -2.54 21.08 -21.84
CA HIS A 243 -1.88 20.28 -20.80
C HIS A 243 -2.33 18.82 -20.81
N ILE A 244 -3.63 18.55 -20.69
CA ILE A 244 -4.17 17.19 -20.60
C ILE A 244 -3.92 16.44 -21.93
N THR A 245 -4.18 17.08 -23.07
CA THR A 245 -4.03 16.45 -24.38
C THR A 245 -2.58 16.10 -24.68
N THR A 246 -1.64 16.99 -24.37
CA THR A 246 -0.20 16.73 -24.57
C THR A 246 0.26 15.52 -23.77
N MET A 247 -0.09 15.44 -22.49
CA MET A 247 0.25 14.28 -21.65
C MET A 247 -0.37 12.98 -22.17
N MET A 248 -1.69 12.99 -22.33
CA MET A 248 -2.41 11.76 -22.70
C MET A 248 -2.04 11.28 -24.11
N THR A 249 -1.80 12.19 -25.05
CA THR A 249 -1.36 11.83 -26.41
C THR A 249 0.04 11.25 -26.43
N LYS A 250 0.99 11.82 -25.65
CA LYS A 250 2.34 11.27 -25.53
C LYS A 250 2.34 9.81 -25.07
N TYR A 251 1.45 9.48 -24.14
CA TYR A 251 1.38 8.13 -23.54
C TYR A 251 0.17 7.32 -24.01
N LYS A 252 -0.46 7.71 -25.12
CA LYS A 252 -1.65 7.04 -25.65
C LYS A 252 -1.44 5.54 -25.80
N GLY A 253 -2.36 4.76 -25.23
CA GLY A 253 -2.29 3.29 -25.23
C GLY A 253 -1.24 2.66 -24.28
N ARG A 254 -0.45 3.48 -23.56
CA ARG A 254 0.56 2.99 -22.60
C ARG A 254 -0.02 2.76 -21.20
N PHE A 255 -1.06 3.51 -20.83
CA PHE A 255 -1.78 3.40 -19.56
C PHE A 255 -3.18 2.81 -19.78
N HIS A 256 -3.60 1.96 -18.86
CA HIS A 256 -4.95 1.39 -18.85
C HIS A 256 -5.94 2.31 -18.16
N TYR A 257 -5.46 3.05 -17.16
CA TYR A 257 -6.26 3.90 -16.27
C TYR A 257 -5.59 5.26 -16.10
N TRP A 258 -6.39 6.32 -16.07
CA TRP A 258 -5.95 7.69 -15.78
C TRP A 258 -6.78 8.28 -14.66
N ASP A 259 -6.13 8.78 -13.61
CA ASP A 259 -6.74 9.76 -12.72
C ASP A 259 -6.81 11.09 -13.46
N VAL A 260 -8.02 11.43 -13.92
CA VAL A 260 -8.22 12.68 -14.68
C VAL A 260 -8.20 13.87 -13.73
N VAL A 261 -8.99 13.79 -12.65
CA VAL A 261 -9.05 14.85 -11.64
C VAL A 261 -8.90 14.22 -10.24
N ASN A 262 -8.06 14.85 -9.43
CA ASN A 262 -7.83 14.48 -8.03
C ASN A 262 -8.41 15.52 -7.08
N GLU A 263 -9.17 15.06 -6.05
CA GLU A 263 -9.56 15.80 -4.85
C GLU A 263 -10.37 17.08 -5.09
N ALA A 264 -11.32 17.04 -6.01
CA ALA A 264 -12.11 18.22 -6.34
C ALA A 264 -13.35 18.44 -5.45
N VAL A 265 -13.76 17.42 -4.67
CA VAL A 265 -15.00 17.53 -3.88
C VAL A 265 -14.76 18.15 -2.51
N ASP A 266 -15.56 19.18 -2.23
CA ASP A 266 -15.74 19.75 -0.90
C ASP A 266 -17.24 19.92 -0.62
N TYR A 267 -17.78 19.02 0.19
CA TYR A 267 -19.21 18.98 0.54
C TYR A 267 -19.69 20.17 1.38
N THR A 268 -18.78 21.03 1.86
CA THR A 268 -19.13 22.28 2.57
C THR A 268 -19.46 23.41 1.61
N GLN A 269 -19.07 23.29 0.33
CA GLN A 269 -19.40 24.22 -0.71
C GLN A 269 -20.80 23.93 -1.29
N SER A 270 -21.55 24.99 -1.63
CA SER A 270 -22.92 24.85 -2.13
C SER A 270 -23.03 24.10 -3.46
N ASP A 271 -21.97 24.13 -4.30
CA ASP A 271 -21.87 23.41 -5.56
C ASP A 271 -21.08 22.10 -5.45
N GLY A 272 -20.63 21.73 -4.24
CA GLY A 272 -19.86 20.52 -3.97
C GLY A 272 -18.41 20.54 -4.45
N ILE A 273 -17.95 21.60 -5.09
CA ILE A 273 -16.60 21.72 -5.66
C ILE A 273 -15.72 22.58 -4.76
N ARG A 274 -14.51 22.10 -4.47
CA ARG A 274 -13.52 22.76 -3.62
C ARG A 274 -13.19 24.15 -4.15
N ALA A 275 -13.07 25.14 -3.26
CA ALA A 275 -12.65 26.49 -3.61
C ALA A 275 -11.20 26.53 -4.07
N GLY A 276 -10.89 27.38 -5.02
CA GLY A 276 -9.55 27.58 -5.55
C GLY A 276 -9.55 28.30 -6.89
N LEU A 277 -8.39 28.83 -7.29
CA LEU A 277 -8.25 29.71 -8.46
C LEU A 277 -8.77 29.08 -9.75
N TRP A 278 -8.55 27.79 -9.98
CA TRP A 278 -9.08 27.09 -11.15
C TRP A 278 -10.62 27.10 -11.19
N LYS A 279 -11.27 26.90 -10.04
CA LYS A 279 -12.73 26.99 -9.92
C LYS A 279 -13.21 28.43 -10.13
N ASP A 280 -12.50 29.41 -9.58
CA ASP A 280 -12.87 30.82 -9.71
C ASP A 280 -12.81 31.28 -11.18
N VAL A 281 -11.88 30.75 -11.96
CA VAL A 281 -11.71 31.09 -13.39
C VAL A 281 -12.63 30.26 -14.29
N ILE A 282 -12.70 28.93 -14.13
CA ILE A 282 -13.49 28.06 -15.00
C ILE A 282 -14.94 27.90 -14.52
N GLY A 283 -15.17 27.83 -13.22
CA GLY A 283 -16.49 27.61 -12.64
C GLY A 283 -16.68 26.20 -12.09
N SER A 284 -17.90 25.91 -11.63
CA SER A 284 -18.25 24.63 -10.97
C SER A 284 -18.28 23.42 -11.92
N ASP A 285 -18.20 23.63 -13.22
CA ASP A 285 -18.11 22.58 -14.24
C ASP A 285 -16.67 22.18 -14.60
N LEU A 286 -15.68 22.71 -13.88
CA LEU A 286 -14.25 22.43 -14.06
C LEU A 286 -13.92 20.94 -14.21
N VAL A 287 -14.50 20.08 -13.37
CA VAL A 287 -14.26 18.63 -13.41
C VAL A 287 -14.82 18.03 -14.71
N GLU A 288 -16.02 18.43 -15.11
CA GLU A 288 -16.62 17.99 -16.37
C GLU A 288 -15.80 18.43 -17.59
N VAL A 289 -15.30 19.67 -17.58
CA VAL A 289 -14.40 20.17 -18.64
C VAL A 289 -13.15 19.31 -18.74
N ALA A 290 -12.49 19.00 -17.61
CA ALA A 290 -11.29 18.16 -17.60
C ALA A 290 -11.55 16.74 -18.13
N PHE A 291 -12.64 16.10 -17.69
CA PHE A 291 -13.03 14.77 -18.18
C PHE A 291 -13.42 14.76 -19.66
N THR A 292 -14.07 15.80 -20.16
CA THR A 292 -14.38 15.94 -21.60
C THR A 292 -13.10 15.99 -22.42
N ILE A 293 -12.12 16.80 -21.99
CA ILE A 293 -10.82 16.91 -22.65
C ILE A 293 -10.08 15.57 -22.63
N ALA A 294 -10.06 14.89 -21.48
CA ALA A 294 -9.37 13.62 -21.33
C ALA A 294 -9.99 12.52 -22.23
N ARG A 295 -11.32 12.45 -22.31
CA ARG A 295 -12.04 11.48 -23.17
C ARG A 295 -11.77 11.75 -24.66
N GLU A 296 -11.67 13.00 -25.07
CA GLU A 296 -11.30 13.37 -26.44
C GLU A 296 -9.83 13.00 -26.75
N ALA A 297 -8.92 13.18 -25.79
CA ALA A 297 -7.49 12.90 -25.97
C ALA A 297 -7.20 11.38 -26.12
N ASP A 298 -7.82 10.55 -25.30
CA ASP A 298 -7.70 9.08 -25.39
C ASP A 298 -9.05 8.40 -25.11
N PRO A 299 -9.86 8.14 -26.14
CA PRO A 299 -11.15 7.45 -25.99
C PRO A 299 -11.05 6.02 -25.48
N SER A 300 -9.87 5.39 -25.57
CA SER A 300 -9.65 4.00 -25.19
C SER A 300 -9.22 3.83 -23.73
N ALA A 301 -8.71 4.88 -23.10
CA ALA A 301 -8.29 4.84 -21.71
C ALA A 301 -9.49 4.85 -20.77
N LYS A 302 -9.38 4.12 -19.65
CA LYS A 302 -10.36 4.20 -18.56
C LYS A 302 -10.05 5.41 -17.68
N LEU A 303 -11.06 6.28 -17.53
CA LEU A 303 -10.94 7.57 -16.86
C LEU A 303 -11.55 7.50 -15.45
N PHE A 304 -10.79 7.93 -14.45
CA PHE A 304 -11.13 7.86 -13.04
C PHE A 304 -11.15 9.24 -12.39
N TYR A 305 -12.05 9.41 -11.43
CA TYR A 305 -12.02 10.45 -10.42
C TYR A 305 -11.45 9.86 -9.13
N ASN A 306 -10.50 10.54 -8.46
CA ASN A 306 -9.81 10.06 -7.27
C ASN A 306 -9.97 11.04 -6.11
N ASP A 307 -10.31 10.56 -4.89
CA ASP A 307 -10.49 11.44 -3.73
C ASP A 307 -10.26 10.69 -2.40
N PHE A 308 -10.09 11.45 -1.31
CA PHE A 308 -9.87 10.98 0.05
C PHE A 308 -11.08 11.23 0.95
N ASN A 309 -11.11 10.60 2.14
CA ASN A 309 -12.21 10.68 3.10
C ASN A 309 -13.59 10.36 2.48
N GLU A 310 -13.60 9.55 1.46
CA GLU A 310 -14.76 9.17 0.65
C GLU A 310 -15.80 8.36 1.43
N TRP A 311 -15.43 7.90 2.64
CA TRP A 311 -16.36 7.24 3.58
C TRP A 311 -17.19 8.23 4.41
N VAL A 312 -16.80 9.49 4.51
CA VAL A 312 -17.56 10.53 5.24
C VAL A 312 -18.91 10.73 4.56
N PRO A 313 -20.06 10.53 5.23
CA PRO A 313 -21.36 10.44 4.57
C PRO A 313 -21.68 11.62 3.65
N ALA A 314 -21.45 12.85 4.10
CA ALA A 314 -21.72 14.04 3.28
C ALA A 314 -20.78 14.12 2.06
N LYS A 315 -19.50 13.82 2.23
CA LYS A 315 -18.52 13.80 1.13
C LYS A 315 -18.82 12.67 0.15
N ARG A 316 -19.18 11.49 0.65
CA ARG A 316 -19.60 10.35 -0.15
C ARG A 316 -20.74 10.71 -1.12
N GLU A 317 -21.81 11.35 -0.63
CA GLU A 317 -22.94 11.74 -1.46
C GLU A 317 -22.56 12.83 -2.48
N ALA A 318 -21.65 13.76 -2.11
CA ALA A 318 -21.16 14.76 -3.03
C ALA A 318 -20.31 14.12 -4.15
N ILE A 319 -19.39 13.19 -3.81
CA ILE A 319 -18.63 12.42 -4.81
C ILE A 319 -19.57 11.58 -5.69
N TYR A 320 -20.53 10.88 -5.09
CA TYR A 320 -21.52 10.08 -5.82
C TYR A 320 -22.26 10.93 -6.84
N THR A 321 -22.73 12.12 -6.45
CA THR A 321 -23.47 13.04 -7.32
C THR A 321 -22.61 13.52 -8.49
N LEU A 322 -21.36 13.93 -8.22
CA LEU A 322 -20.41 14.33 -9.26
C LEU A 322 -20.15 13.20 -10.26
N VAL A 323 -19.80 12.02 -9.74
CA VAL A 323 -19.45 10.85 -10.56
C VAL A 323 -20.66 10.36 -11.37
N LYS A 324 -21.86 10.37 -10.77
CA LYS A 324 -23.09 10.04 -11.50
C LYS A 324 -23.32 10.99 -12.66
N LYS A 325 -23.12 12.29 -12.47
CA LYS A 325 -23.24 13.30 -13.55
C LYS A 325 -22.26 13.03 -14.70
N LEU A 326 -21.01 12.67 -14.38
CA LEU A 326 -20.01 12.32 -15.39
C LEU A 326 -20.36 11.00 -16.10
N LYS A 327 -20.84 10.00 -15.36
CA LYS A 327 -21.32 8.72 -15.92
C LYS A 327 -22.46 8.91 -16.90
N ASP A 328 -23.46 9.69 -16.52
CA ASP A 328 -24.65 9.94 -17.36
C ASP A 328 -24.26 10.60 -18.70
N LYS A 329 -23.08 11.23 -18.76
CA LYS A 329 -22.47 11.83 -19.98
C LYS A 329 -21.48 10.91 -20.69
N GLY A 330 -21.20 9.70 -20.19
CA GLY A 330 -20.22 8.78 -20.75
C GLY A 330 -18.75 9.23 -20.59
N LEU A 331 -18.45 10.10 -19.62
CA LEU A 331 -17.15 10.71 -19.46
C LEU A 331 -16.22 9.94 -18.50
N ILE A 332 -16.75 9.07 -17.62
CA ILE A 332 -16.02 8.40 -16.56
C ILE A 332 -16.23 6.88 -16.59
N ASP A 333 -15.21 6.12 -16.23
CA ASP A 333 -15.22 4.65 -16.18
C ASP A 333 -15.04 4.11 -14.76
N GLY A 334 -14.52 4.90 -13.81
CA GLY A 334 -14.28 4.41 -12.46
C GLY A 334 -14.05 5.50 -11.42
N ILE A 335 -13.98 5.04 -10.16
CA ILE A 335 -13.73 5.85 -8.97
C ILE A 335 -12.48 5.32 -8.26
N GLY A 336 -11.56 6.22 -7.93
CA GLY A 336 -10.45 5.96 -7.01
C GLY A 336 -10.81 6.38 -5.60
N LEU A 337 -10.70 5.46 -4.66
CA LEU A 337 -10.83 5.67 -3.23
C LEU A 337 -9.43 5.66 -2.65
N GLN A 338 -8.91 6.81 -2.19
CA GLN A 338 -7.53 6.89 -1.71
C GLN A 338 -7.28 5.97 -0.52
N GLN A 339 -8.21 5.92 0.44
CA GLN A 339 -8.10 5.07 1.63
C GLN A 339 -6.84 5.36 2.47
N HIS A 340 -6.50 6.63 2.66
CA HIS A 340 -5.59 7.06 3.72
C HIS A 340 -6.33 6.95 5.06
N VAL A 341 -6.17 5.84 5.74
CA VAL A 341 -7.00 5.50 6.91
C VAL A 341 -6.21 5.45 8.19
N GLY A 342 -6.89 5.56 9.32
CA GLY A 342 -6.33 5.33 10.65
C GLY A 342 -6.73 3.96 11.21
N MET A 343 -6.23 3.68 12.40
CA MET A 343 -6.50 2.41 13.11
C MET A 343 -7.99 2.19 13.40
N THR A 344 -8.75 3.25 13.62
CA THR A 344 -10.17 3.19 13.97
C THR A 344 -11.07 4.00 13.03
N SER A 345 -10.50 4.79 12.14
CA SER A 345 -11.22 5.63 11.19
C SER A 345 -10.79 5.33 9.75
N PRO A 346 -11.75 5.09 8.85
CA PRO A 346 -13.20 4.92 9.09
C PRO A 346 -13.49 3.66 9.92
N THR A 347 -14.67 3.59 10.54
CA THR A 347 -15.17 2.30 11.03
C THR A 347 -15.46 1.39 9.83
N ILE A 348 -15.41 0.08 10.03
CA ILE A 348 -15.73 -0.89 8.97
C ILE A 348 -17.15 -0.68 8.42
N ALA A 349 -18.10 -0.31 9.27
CA ALA A 349 -19.47 -0.01 8.84
C ALA A 349 -19.56 1.23 7.92
N LEU A 350 -18.79 2.29 8.19
CA LEU A 350 -18.74 3.46 7.31
C LEU A 350 -18.08 3.15 5.97
N LEU A 351 -17.01 2.35 6.00
CA LEU A 351 -16.33 1.90 4.79
C LEU A 351 -17.24 1.03 3.92
N ASP A 352 -17.88 0.04 4.53
CA ASP A 352 -18.82 -0.85 3.86
C ASP A 352 -19.98 -0.07 3.20
N ALA A 353 -20.57 0.88 3.95
CA ALA A 353 -21.64 1.73 3.43
C ALA A 353 -21.16 2.64 2.27
N ALA A 354 -19.90 3.10 2.30
CA ALA A 354 -19.36 3.92 1.23
C ALA A 354 -19.14 3.10 -0.05
N ILE A 355 -18.49 1.96 0.05
CA ILE A 355 -18.22 1.10 -1.10
C ILE A 355 -19.55 0.59 -1.70
N SER A 356 -20.50 0.18 -0.86
CA SER A 356 -21.85 -0.21 -1.31
C SER A 356 -22.50 0.90 -2.12
N ARG A 357 -22.43 2.14 -1.64
CA ARG A 357 -23.01 3.29 -2.33
C ARG A 357 -22.37 3.55 -3.70
N TYR A 358 -21.05 3.50 -3.78
CA TYR A 358 -20.34 3.68 -5.06
C TYR A 358 -20.57 2.52 -6.03
N ALA A 359 -20.72 1.29 -5.53
CA ALA A 359 -21.01 0.11 -6.35
C ALA A 359 -22.36 0.22 -7.10
N GLU A 360 -23.36 0.97 -6.58
CA GLU A 360 -24.61 1.25 -7.26
C GLU A 360 -24.43 1.96 -8.63
N LEU A 361 -23.29 2.66 -8.78
CA LEU A 361 -22.98 3.32 -10.05
C LEU A 361 -22.61 2.33 -11.17
N GLY A 362 -22.24 1.08 -10.84
CA GLY A 362 -21.80 0.09 -11.83
C GLY A 362 -20.52 0.50 -12.56
N LEU A 363 -19.69 1.34 -11.94
CA LEU A 363 -18.36 1.73 -12.41
C LEU A 363 -17.30 0.89 -11.71
N GLU A 364 -16.08 0.84 -12.28
CA GLU A 364 -14.95 0.23 -11.58
C GLU A 364 -14.58 1.05 -10.34
N ILE A 365 -14.25 0.37 -9.26
CA ILE A 365 -13.75 0.98 -8.03
C ILE A 365 -12.31 0.51 -7.82
N HIS A 366 -11.39 1.44 -7.63
CA HIS A 366 -10.02 1.15 -7.21
C HIS A 366 -9.77 1.71 -5.81
N VAL A 367 -9.18 0.93 -4.93
CA VAL A 367 -8.49 1.45 -3.75
C VAL A 367 -7.10 1.86 -4.22
N THR A 368 -6.80 3.16 -4.19
CA THR A 368 -5.67 3.71 -4.96
C THR A 368 -4.44 4.04 -4.15
N GLU A 369 -4.60 4.34 -2.86
CA GLU A 369 -3.56 4.97 -2.04
C GLU A 369 -3.57 4.44 -0.59
N LEU A 370 -3.86 3.14 -0.42
CA LEU A 370 -4.02 2.56 0.91
C LEU A 370 -2.77 2.70 1.75
N ASP A 371 -2.90 3.36 2.87
CA ASP A 371 -2.01 3.31 4.01
C ASP A 371 -2.81 3.38 5.32
N VAL A 372 -2.20 2.92 6.42
CA VAL A 372 -2.87 2.88 7.72
C VAL A 372 -2.02 3.63 8.74
N GLU A 373 -2.40 4.84 9.08
CA GLU A 373 -1.70 5.63 10.10
C GLU A 373 -1.85 4.98 11.48
N VAL A 374 -0.73 4.50 12.01
CA VAL A 374 -0.69 3.72 13.25
C VAL A 374 -0.20 4.55 14.46
N ASN A 375 0.42 5.71 14.23
CA ASN A 375 0.98 6.58 15.27
C ASN A 375 0.65 8.08 15.06
N PRO A 376 -0.64 8.45 14.88
CA PRO A 376 -1.05 9.80 14.43
C PRO A 376 -0.61 10.93 15.37
N GLY A 377 -0.30 10.62 16.61
CA GLY A 377 0.19 11.60 17.61
C GLY A 377 1.71 11.68 17.68
N GLY A 378 2.46 10.84 16.95
CA GLY A 378 3.92 10.78 17.03
C GLY A 378 4.46 10.40 18.42
N ILE A 379 3.65 9.68 19.22
CA ILE A 379 3.97 9.39 20.63
C ILE A 379 5.06 8.32 20.74
N TYR A 380 5.03 7.35 19.81
CA TYR A 380 5.94 6.22 19.81
C TYR A 380 7.11 6.48 18.86
N THR A 381 8.29 6.00 19.22
CA THR A 381 9.52 6.08 18.40
C THR A 381 9.84 4.78 17.70
N GLU A 382 9.13 3.69 18.05
CA GLU A 382 9.25 2.37 17.44
C GLU A 382 7.87 1.71 17.32
N LEU A 383 7.73 0.77 16.38
CA LEU A 383 6.52 -0.04 16.23
C LEU A 383 6.45 -1.07 17.36
N THR A 384 5.57 -0.84 18.32
CA THR A 384 5.43 -1.81 19.41
C THR A 384 4.72 -3.08 18.93
N PRO A 385 4.89 -4.21 19.66
CA PRO A 385 4.20 -5.45 19.37
C PRO A 385 2.68 -5.30 19.25
N GLU A 386 2.09 -4.58 20.18
CA GLU A 386 0.64 -4.34 20.23
C GLU A 386 0.17 -3.55 19.01
N MET A 387 0.95 -2.52 18.61
CA MET A 387 0.68 -1.75 17.40
C MET A 387 0.79 -2.61 16.14
N ALA A 388 1.79 -3.50 16.06
CA ALA A 388 1.98 -4.40 14.93
C ALA A 388 0.79 -5.37 14.77
N ILE A 389 0.28 -5.91 15.87
CA ILE A 389 -0.91 -6.77 15.87
C ILE A 389 -2.15 -5.98 15.47
N ALA A 390 -2.35 -4.82 16.06
CA ALA A 390 -3.48 -3.97 15.76
C ALA A 390 -3.48 -3.55 14.28
N LEU A 391 -2.33 -3.15 13.74
CA LEU A 391 -2.14 -2.84 12.32
C LEU A 391 -2.47 -4.05 11.42
N SER A 392 -2.00 -5.24 11.80
CA SER A 392 -2.28 -6.48 11.08
C SER A 392 -3.78 -6.80 11.03
N ASN A 393 -4.47 -6.65 12.15
CA ASN A 393 -5.92 -6.86 12.23
C ASN A 393 -6.66 -5.82 11.39
N ARG A 394 -6.21 -4.55 11.42
CA ARG A 394 -6.80 -3.48 10.63
C ARG A 394 -6.72 -3.75 9.14
N TYR A 395 -5.56 -4.13 8.63
CA TYR A 395 -5.39 -4.54 7.23
C TYR A 395 -6.32 -5.70 6.86
N LYS A 396 -6.42 -6.72 7.72
CA LYS A 396 -7.32 -7.85 7.49
C LYS A 396 -8.79 -7.43 7.41
N GLU A 397 -9.25 -6.54 8.29
CA GLU A 397 -10.60 -6.00 8.25
C GLU A 397 -10.88 -5.25 6.94
N LEU A 398 -9.96 -4.36 6.53
CA LEU A 398 -10.07 -3.59 5.29
C LEU A 398 -10.15 -4.53 4.07
N PHE A 399 -9.21 -5.48 3.95
CA PHE A 399 -9.19 -6.43 2.84
C PHE A 399 -10.40 -7.39 2.83
N SER A 400 -10.98 -7.69 3.99
CA SER A 400 -12.23 -8.46 4.06
C SER A 400 -13.39 -7.69 3.45
N VAL A 401 -13.46 -6.37 3.66
CA VAL A 401 -14.45 -5.52 3.00
C VAL A 401 -14.17 -5.44 1.50
N TYR A 402 -12.93 -5.21 1.07
CA TYR A 402 -12.60 -5.15 -0.35
C TYR A 402 -12.95 -6.45 -1.08
N ALA A 403 -12.63 -7.60 -0.49
CA ALA A 403 -12.96 -8.91 -1.04
C ALA A 403 -14.49 -9.15 -1.14
N LYS A 404 -15.28 -8.63 -0.19
CA LYS A 404 -16.73 -8.66 -0.25
C LYS A 404 -17.27 -7.98 -1.52
N TYR A 405 -16.59 -6.91 -1.97
CA TYR A 405 -16.98 -6.12 -3.14
C TYR A 405 -16.12 -6.42 -4.39
N ALA A 406 -15.52 -7.60 -4.50
CA ALA A 406 -14.66 -7.99 -5.63
C ALA A 406 -15.36 -7.88 -7.01
N GLY A 407 -16.69 -7.86 -7.08
CA GLY A 407 -17.43 -7.58 -8.32
C GLY A 407 -17.38 -6.12 -8.78
N SER A 408 -17.03 -5.19 -7.88
CA SER A 408 -16.95 -3.74 -8.14
C SER A 408 -15.54 -3.22 -7.92
N ILE A 409 -14.87 -3.65 -6.84
CA ILE A 409 -13.45 -3.33 -6.59
C ILE A 409 -12.59 -4.20 -7.50
N THR A 410 -11.90 -3.58 -8.46
CA THR A 410 -11.07 -4.26 -9.45
C THR A 410 -9.56 -4.09 -9.20
N ALA A 411 -9.16 -3.17 -8.32
CA ALA A 411 -7.77 -3.00 -7.91
C ALA A 411 -7.64 -2.46 -6.47
N VAL A 412 -6.58 -2.90 -5.78
CA VAL A 412 -6.16 -2.39 -4.46
C VAL A 412 -4.67 -2.10 -4.51
N MET A 413 -4.28 -0.87 -4.18
CA MET A 413 -2.89 -0.42 -4.21
C MET A 413 -2.50 0.25 -2.90
N ASN A 414 -1.39 -0.20 -2.31
CA ASN A 414 -0.77 0.53 -1.20
C ASN A 414 -0.09 1.82 -1.70
N TRP A 415 -0.19 2.88 -0.90
CA TRP A 415 0.49 4.15 -1.22
C TRP A 415 1.91 4.13 -0.69
N ASN A 416 2.78 3.65 -1.53
CA ASN A 416 4.19 3.32 -1.34
C ASN A 416 4.48 1.86 -0.95
N VAL A 417 5.77 1.52 -0.86
CA VAL A 417 6.24 0.13 -0.77
C VAL A 417 6.72 -0.23 0.62
N ILE A 418 7.60 0.61 1.20
CA ILE A 418 8.25 0.40 2.49
C ILE A 418 7.98 1.58 3.42
N ASP A 419 7.95 1.36 4.72
CA ASP A 419 7.60 2.39 5.72
C ASP A 419 8.40 3.68 5.56
N THR A 420 9.70 3.60 5.30
CA THR A 420 10.57 4.77 5.10
C THR A 420 10.30 5.55 3.81
N SER A 421 9.42 5.07 2.95
CA SER A 421 8.95 5.80 1.77
C SER A 421 7.54 6.39 1.96
N SER A 422 6.90 6.24 3.12
CA SER A 422 5.58 6.80 3.38
C SER A 422 5.61 8.34 3.51
N TRP A 423 4.61 9.00 2.92
CA TRP A 423 4.42 10.44 3.04
C TRP A 423 4.01 10.86 4.47
N LEU A 424 3.41 9.96 5.22
CA LEU A 424 2.99 10.17 6.61
C LEU A 424 4.16 10.47 7.56
N LEU A 425 5.39 10.12 7.19
CA LEU A 425 6.60 10.49 7.94
C LEU A 425 6.85 12.00 8.01
N ALA A 426 6.25 12.77 7.10
CA ALA A 426 6.51 14.20 6.96
C ALA A 426 5.24 15.06 7.04
N PHE A 427 4.06 14.50 6.86
CA PHE A 427 2.81 15.24 6.78
C PHE A 427 1.74 14.63 7.73
N PRO A 428 0.89 15.45 8.41
CA PRO A 428 0.91 16.93 8.45
C PRO A 428 2.06 17.50 9.29
N THR A 429 2.68 16.69 10.14
CA THR A 429 3.86 17.00 10.94
C THR A 429 4.80 15.82 10.93
N ALA A 430 6.09 16.05 10.90
CA ALA A 430 7.09 14.98 10.89
C ALA A 430 7.01 14.13 12.17
N HIS A 431 6.80 12.83 12.02
CA HIS A 431 6.78 11.87 13.12
C HIS A 431 7.09 10.46 12.64
N ALA A 432 7.47 9.57 13.56
CA ALA A 432 7.65 8.16 13.26
C ALA A 432 6.28 7.48 13.04
N THR A 433 6.17 6.70 11.97
CA THR A 433 4.98 5.86 11.70
C THR A 433 5.36 4.67 10.82
N TRP A 434 4.52 3.62 10.84
CA TRP A 434 4.78 2.35 10.17
C TRP A 434 3.52 1.87 9.43
N PRO A 435 3.06 2.62 8.41
CA PRO A 435 1.70 2.44 7.86
C PRO A 435 1.58 1.32 6.83
N LEU A 436 2.69 0.78 6.29
CA LEU A 436 2.71 -0.09 5.14
C LEU A 436 2.91 -1.58 5.50
N LEU A 437 2.92 -2.44 4.50
CA LEU A 437 3.06 -3.89 4.67
C LEU A 437 4.51 -4.35 4.86
N PHE A 438 5.47 -3.52 4.46
CA PHE A 438 6.90 -3.79 4.56
C PHE A 438 7.58 -2.71 5.40
N ASP A 439 8.53 -3.14 6.22
CA ASP A 439 9.31 -2.26 7.09
C ASP A 439 10.34 -1.40 6.32
N ALA A 440 11.19 -0.68 7.05
CA ALA A 440 12.21 0.20 6.49
C ALA A 440 13.23 -0.52 5.59
N ASP A 441 13.49 -1.78 5.86
CA ASP A 441 14.49 -2.62 5.17
C ASP A 441 13.86 -3.50 4.10
N GLY A 442 12.52 -3.50 3.99
CA GLY A 442 11.75 -4.29 3.03
C GLY A 442 11.31 -5.64 3.56
N ASN A 443 11.46 -5.92 4.85
CA ASN A 443 10.94 -7.14 5.42
C ASN A 443 9.42 -7.08 5.56
N PRO A 444 8.72 -8.18 5.30
CA PRO A 444 7.27 -8.24 5.44
C PRO A 444 6.85 -8.21 6.90
N LYS A 445 5.98 -7.26 7.24
CA LYS A 445 5.40 -7.14 8.59
C LYS A 445 4.29 -8.16 8.83
N LEU A 446 3.83 -8.28 10.08
CA LEU A 446 2.72 -9.16 10.46
C LEU A 446 1.46 -8.91 9.61
N ALA A 447 1.21 -7.65 9.23
CA ALA A 447 0.11 -7.26 8.35
C ALA A 447 0.19 -7.96 6.98
N PHE A 448 1.39 -8.01 6.37
CA PHE A 448 1.60 -8.74 5.12
C PHE A 448 1.24 -10.23 5.27
N TRP A 449 1.78 -10.89 6.27
CA TRP A 449 1.57 -12.32 6.49
C TRP A 449 0.10 -12.67 6.76
N ASN A 450 -0.64 -11.76 7.38
CA ASN A 450 -2.06 -11.96 7.63
C ASN A 450 -2.93 -11.83 6.38
N LEU A 451 -2.44 -11.10 5.37
CA LEU A 451 -3.08 -10.96 4.05
C LEU A 451 -2.67 -12.07 3.07
N ALA A 452 -1.51 -12.66 3.27
CA ALA A 452 -0.91 -13.63 2.34
C ALA A 452 -1.33 -15.10 2.60
N LYS A 453 -2.34 -15.31 3.44
CA LYS A 453 -2.85 -16.63 3.85
C LYS A 453 -3.90 -17.18 2.90
#